data_790c5aa10c32a4ac00c058ba71cd8108
#
_entry.id   790c5aa10c32a4ac00c058ba71cd8108
#
_cell.length_a   1.000
_cell.length_b   1.000
_cell.length_c   1.000
_cell.angle_alpha   90.00
_cell.angle_beta   90.00
_cell.angle_gamma   90.00
#
_symmetry.space_group_name_H-M   'P 1'
#
loop_
_entity.id
_entity.type
_entity.pdbx_description
1 polymer ?
#
loop_
_entity_poly.entity_id
_entity_poly.type
_entity_poly.pdbx_seq_one_letter_code
_entity_poly.pdbx_strand_id
1 'polypeptide(L)'
;MPSAAQRSSIAFFTALALVCGAASAAPAAREETIDFGKTQGARFTLQRDGAPDVRYVISRPAQRAPLVLYVQGSGSIPPFVGLGTPNRASTIFSWVPLAQQGRYAVMAVDKPYQPEGQQPGQQGGALDCPKGFNDHFSYDRWLATLVQAVRHAATLPYVDARRVLVIGISEGATMAAGLARALPEVTDVALVGGSGPTQLFDFAANIYRADAADAEKLRRLQELDATVSDIKADPASTAKFAWGHTYLRWSSFFAQSSSDNLSHAKARIYLASGMQDDSVPILSTEAMYAQLRAQGRDVTFRRLPGANHSLQAQGQPFPDVQKEYDGIMRWFEQR
;
A
#
# COMPACT_ATOMS: atom_id res chain seq x y z
N MET A 1 -85.01 -1.05 -15.58
CA MET A 1 -84.42 0.10 -16.27
C MET A 1 -83.10 0.38 -15.55
N PRO A 2 -81.95 0.09 -16.08
CA PRO A 2 -80.67 0.38 -15.39
C PRO A 2 -80.05 1.67 -15.87
N SER A 3 -79.46 2.42 -14.92
CA SER A 3 -78.75 3.66 -14.98
C SER A 3 -77.37 3.45 -15.60
N ALA A 4 -76.96 4.34 -16.46
CA ALA A 4 -75.64 4.39 -17.10
C ALA A 4 -74.56 4.91 -16.11
N ALA A 5 -73.50 4.12 -15.94
CA ALA A 5 -72.33 4.55 -15.19
C ALA A 5 -71.31 5.16 -16.16
N GLN A 6 -70.97 6.43 -15.91
CA GLN A 6 -69.97 7.20 -16.60
C GLN A 6 -68.57 6.72 -16.14
N ARG A 7 -67.75 6.25 -17.10
CA ARG A 7 -66.32 5.93 -16.86
C ARG A 7 -65.47 7.17 -17.17
N SER A 8 -64.90 7.78 -16.13
CA SER A 8 -63.86 8.81 -16.27
C SER A 8 -62.48 8.15 -16.44
N SER A 9 -61.88 8.36 -17.60
CA SER A 9 -60.50 7.95 -17.86
C SER A 9 -59.53 9.01 -17.36
N ILE A 10 -58.76 8.68 -16.30
CA ILE A 10 -57.68 9.51 -15.84
C ILE A 10 -56.40 9.12 -16.57
N ALA A 11 -55.91 10.02 -17.43
CA ALA A 11 -54.61 9.85 -18.09
C ALA A 11 -53.48 10.22 -17.12
N PHE A 12 -52.69 9.24 -16.75
CA PHE A 12 -51.42 9.50 -16.00
C PHE A 12 -50.34 9.92 -16.99
N PHE A 13 -49.93 11.18 -16.93
CA PHE A 13 -48.71 11.66 -17.55
C PHE A 13 -47.53 11.31 -16.68
N THR A 14 -46.73 10.32 -17.04
CA THR A 14 -45.47 9.99 -16.41
C THR A 14 -44.39 10.95 -16.94
N ALA A 15 -44.03 11.94 -16.16
CA ALA A 15 -42.91 12.81 -16.48
C ALA A 15 -41.60 12.05 -16.23
N LEU A 16 -40.91 11.65 -17.29
CA LEU A 16 -39.58 11.08 -17.25
C LEU A 16 -38.56 12.18 -16.93
N ALA A 17 -38.18 12.33 -15.68
CA ALA A 17 -37.09 13.22 -15.30
C ALA A 17 -35.75 12.63 -15.79
N LEU A 18 -35.17 13.23 -16.82
CA LEU A 18 -33.77 12.98 -17.20
C LEU A 18 -32.87 13.52 -16.07
N VAL A 19 -32.37 12.63 -15.24
CA VAL A 19 -31.26 12.95 -14.35
C VAL A 19 -30.00 13.03 -15.21
N CYS A 20 -29.64 14.23 -15.65
CA CYS A 20 -28.30 14.50 -16.18
C CYS A 20 -27.31 14.26 -15.02
N GLY A 21 -26.71 13.09 -14.97
CA GLY A 21 -25.55 12.84 -14.12
C GLY A 21 -24.44 13.80 -14.52
N ALA A 22 -24.12 14.77 -13.66
CA ALA A 22 -22.95 15.59 -13.83
C ALA A 22 -21.74 14.67 -13.85
N ALA A 23 -21.12 14.51 -15.02
CA ALA A 23 -19.81 13.86 -15.14
C ALA A 23 -18.86 14.67 -14.28
N SER A 24 -18.43 14.09 -13.15
CA SER A 24 -17.40 14.69 -12.32
C SER A 24 -16.17 14.88 -13.19
N ALA A 25 -15.78 16.12 -13.43
CA ALA A 25 -14.57 16.44 -14.17
C ALA A 25 -13.40 15.71 -13.49
N ALA A 26 -12.58 15.02 -14.29
CA ALA A 26 -11.37 14.40 -13.76
C ALA A 26 -10.53 15.48 -13.07
N PRO A 27 -9.94 15.18 -11.88
CA PRO A 27 -9.16 16.18 -11.15
C PRO A 27 -8.05 16.75 -12.05
N ALA A 28 -7.85 18.07 -11.97
CA ALA A 28 -6.78 18.72 -12.74
C ALA A 28 -5.44 18.10 -12.36
N ALA A 29 -4.74 17.52 -13.34
CA ALA A 29 -3.46 16.87 -13.15
C ALA A 29 -2.35 17.81 -13.65
N ARG A 30 -1.38 18.13 -12.76
CA ARG A 30 -0.13 18.78 -13.13
C ARG A 30 0.93 17.73 -13.34
N GLU A 31 1.67 17.84 -14.44
CA GLU A 31 2.75 16.94 -14.80
C GLU A 31 4.08 17.70 -14.85
N GLU A 32 5.11 17.12 -14.24
CA GLU A 32 6.50 17.58 -14.32
C GLU A 32 7.38 16.46 -14.85
N THR A 33 8.23 16.74 -15.84
CA THR A 33 9.24 15.76 -16.29
C THR A 33 10.35 15.65 -15.27
N ILE A 34 10.71 14.42 -14.91
CA ILE A 34 11.82 14.10 -14.01
C ILE A 34 12.80 13.21 -14.74
N ASP A 35 14.10 13.54 -14.60
CA ASP A 35 15.19 12.75 -15.15
C ASP A 35 15.88 11.98 -14.02
N PHE A 36 15.98 10.66 -14.15
CA PHE A 36 16.76 9.77 -13.29
C PHE A 36 18.01 9.25 -14.02
N GLY A 37 18.73 10.11 -14.71
CA GLY A 37 19.89 9.77 -15.51
C GLY A 37 19.51 9.10 -16.82
N LYS A 38 19.61 7.78 -16.91
CA LYS A 38 19.24 7.03 -18.13
C LYS A 38 17.73 6.82 -18.29
N THR A 39 16.92 7.20 -17.30
CA THR A 39 15.48 6.95 -17.27
C THR A 39 14.72 8.26 -17.14
N GLN A 40 13.85 8.54 -18.11
CA GLN A 40 12.89 9.63 -17.97
C GLN A 40 11.67 9.16 -17.19
N GLY A 41 11.12 10.05 -16.37
CA GLY A 41 9.90 9.86 -15.62
C GLY A 41 9.05 11.13 -15.61
N ALA A 42 7.90 11.01 -14.98
CA ALA A 42 7.00 12.12 -14.70
C ALA A 42 6.59 12.10 -13.22
N ARG A 43 6.52 13.29 -12.64
CA ARG A 43 5.82 13.53 -11.37
C ARG A 43 4.45 14.08 -11.69
N PHE A 44 3.42 13.43 -11.19
CA PHE A 44 2.05 13.91 -11.27
C PHE A 44 1.59 14.43 -9.92
N THR A 45 0.85 15.55 -9.96
CA THR A 45 0.13 16.12 -8.83
C THR A 45 -1.34 16.22 -9.22
N LEU A 46 -2.20 15.46 -8.55
CA LEU A 46 -3.64 15.46 -8.78
C LEU A 46 -4.29 16.27 -7.67
N GLN A 47 -4.90 17.37 -8.03
CA GLN A 47 -5.60 18.23 -7.07
C GLN A 47 -6.84 17.55 -6.50
N ARG A 48 -7.09 17.77 -5.21
CA ARG A 48 -8.27 17.28 -4.50
C ARG A 48 -8.91 18.40 -3.68
N ASP A 49 -10.20 18.52 -3.80
CA ASP A 49 -10.95 19.46 -2.95
C ASP A 49 -11.02 18.93 -1.51
N GLY A 50 -10.61 19.73 -0.54
CA GLY A 50 -10.70 19.43 0.88
C GLY A 50 -9.78 18.29 1.38
N ALA A 51 -8.83 17.82 0.58
CA ALA A 51 -7.85 16.80 0.94
C ALA A 51 -6.48 17.11 0.31
N PRO A 52 -5.37 16.57 0.86
CA PRO A 52 -4.06 16.75 0.23
C PRO A 52 -4.04 16.20 -1.19
N ASP A 53 -3.31 16.88 -2.07
CA ASP A 53 -3.07 16.42 -3.43
C ASP A 53 -2.45 15.01 -3.45
N VAL A 54 -2.81 14.23 -4.46
CA VAL A 54 -2.15 12.97 -4.74
C VAL A 54 -0.92 13.24 -5.56
N ARG A 55 0.25 12.86 -5.06
CA ARG A 55 1.52 13.00 -5.76
C ARG A 55 2.14 11.64 -6.00
N TYR A 56 2.62 11.41 -7.20
CA TYR A 56 3.34 10.19 -7.53
C TYR A 56 4.37 10.42 -8.63
N VAL A 57 5.37 9.56 -8.66
CA VAL A 57 6.38 9.50 -9.72
C VAL A 57 6.22 8.20 -10.48
N ILE A 58 6.30 8.27 -11.81
CA ILE A 58 6.21 7.11 -12.71
C ILE A 58 7.28 7.20 -13.80
N SER A 59 7.96 6.09 -14.09
CA SER A 59 8.88 6.02 -15.23
C SER A 59 8.12 5.97 -16.56
N ARG A 60 8.75 6.48 -17.63
CA ARG A 60 8.17 6.50 -18.96
C ARG A 60 8.89 5.48 -19.86
N PRO A 61 8.35 4.28 -20.02
CA PRO A 61 8.85 3.33 -21.03
C PRO A 61 8.60 3.87 -22.45
N ALA A 62 9.46 3.48 -23.40
CA ALA A 62 9.34 3.91 -24.80
C ALA A 62 8.10 3.33 -25.50
N GLN A 63 7.54 2.22 -24.97
CA GLN A 63 6.35 1.56 -25.48
C GLN A 63 5.36 1.35 -24.34
N ARG A 64 4.11 1.07 -24.66
CA ARG A 64 3.08 0.72 -23.68
C ARG A 64 3.49 -0.51 -22.89
N ALA A 65 3.54 -0.39 -21.55
CA ALA A 65 4.12 -1.37 -20.66
C ALA A 65 3.26 -1.61 -19.42
N PRO A 66 3.34 -2.80 -18.79
CA PRO A 66 2.65 -3.10 -17.54
C PRO A 66 3.01 -2.08 -16.44
N LEU A 67 2.04 -1.80 -15.57
CA LEU A 67 2.25 -0.95 -14.39
C LEU A 67 2.85 -1.75 -13.24
N VAL A 68 3.92 -1.25 -12.64
CA VAL A 68 4.49 -1.78 -11.40
C VAL A 68 4.48 -0.69 -10.35
N LEU A 69 3.63 -0.83 -9.34
CA LEU A 69 3.53 0.11 -8.22
C LEU A 69 4.31 -0.41 -7.02
N TYR A 70 5.23 0.39 -6.50
CA TYR A 70 5.84 0.18 -5.19
C TYR A 70 5.10 0.95 -4.11
N VAL A 71 4.76 0.27 -3.00
CA VAL A 71 4.15 0.84 -1.81
C VAL A 71 5.13 0.68 -0.65
N GLN A 72 5.65 1.81 -0.14
CA GLN A 72 6.68 1.83 0.88
C GLN A 72 6.20 1.40 2.28
N GLY A 73 7.15 1.07 3.15
CA GLY A 73 6.93 0.74 4.55
C GLY A 73 6.51 1.94 5.42
N SER A 74 6.58 1.79 6.74
CA SER A 74 6.15 2.79 7.73
C SER A 74 6.98 4.09 7.69
N GLY A 75 6.47 5.13 8.35
CA GLY A 75 7.11 6.43 8.43
C GLY A 75 6.72 7.41 7.33
N SER A 76 7.30 8.62 7.38
CA SER A 76 6.99 9.74 6.49
C SER A 76 8.07 10.02 5.44
N ILE A 77 9.05 9.12 5.26
CA ILE A 77 10.08 9.29 4.24
C ILE A 77 9.44 9.16 2.85
N PRO A 78 9.57 10.16 1.96
CA PRO A 78 9.03 10.06 0.61
C PRO A 78 9.76 9.01 -0.23
N PRO A 79 9.10 8.42 -1.24
CA PRO A 79 9.74 7.48 -2.17
C PRO A 79 10.90 8.08 -2.95
N PHE A 80 10.90 9.41 -3.07
CA PHE A 80 11.96 10.16 -3.75
C PHE A 80 12.34 11.39 -2.94
N VAL A 81 13.64 11.65 -2.85
CA VAL A 81 14.20 12.83 -2.20
C VAL A 81 15.00 13.65 -3.23
N GLY A 82 15.10 14.94 -2.99
CA GLY A 82 15.88 15.86 -3.84
C GLY A 82 15.37 15.99 -5.26
N LEU A 83 14.09 15.73 -5.54
CA LEU A 83 13.51 15.94 -6.87
C LEU A 83 13.73 17.40 -7.31
N GLY A 84 14.15 17.59 -8.57
CA GLY A 84 14.50 18.91 -9.10
C GLY A 84 15.93 19.37 -8.76
N THR A 85 16.72 18.56 -8.06
CA THR A 85 18.13 18.84 -7.74
C THR A 85 19.07 17.78 -8.32
N PRO A 86 20.39 18.05 -8.42
CA PRO A 86 21.38 17.05 -8.81
C PRO A 86 21.45 15.84 -7.85
N ASN A 87 21.07 16.03 -6.58
CA ASN A 87 21.17 15.01 -5.51
C ASN A 87 19.88 14.19 -5.35
N ARG A 88 19.10 14.06 -6.42
CA ARG A 88 17.88 13.26 -6.39
C ARG A 88 18.16 11.77 -6.23
N ALA A 89 17.37 11.09 -5.41
CA ALA A 89 17.46 9.66 -5.18
C ALA A 89 16.11 9.04 -4.91
N SER A 90 15.97 7.74 -5.23
CA SER A 90 14.86 6.92 -4.75
C SER A 90 15.21 6.31 -3.39
N THR A 91 14.28 6.37 -2.45
CA THR A 91 14.37 5.65 -1.17
C THR A 91 13.88 4.21 -1.30
N ILE A 92 13.28 3.85 -2.44
CA ILE A 92 12.88 2.48 -2.80
C ILE A 92 14.02 1.86 -3.59
N PHE A 93 14.73 0.94 -2.97
CA PHE A 93 15.97 0.34 -3.47
C PHE A 93 15.88 -0.19 -4.91
N SER A 94 14.84 -0.94 -5.25
CA SER A 94 14.71 -1.60 -6.55
C SER A 94 14.00 -0.76 -7.62
N TRP A 95 13.50 0.44 -7.29
CA TRP A 95 12.73 1.27 -8.24
C TRP A 95 13.56 1.72 -9.45
N VAL A 96 14.72 2.33 -9.22
CA VAL A 96 15.57 2.85 -10.30
C VAL A 96 16.10 1.71 -11.20
N PRO A 97 16.66 0.61 -10.66
CA PRO A 97 17.09 -0.53 -11.48
C PRO A 97 15.96 -1.10 -12.35
N LEU A 98 14.74 -1.19 -11.82
CA LEU A 98 13.61 -1.70 -12.59
C LEU A 98 13.14 -0.71 -13.66
N ALA A 99 13.07 0.58 -13.35
CA ALA A 99 12.70 1.63 -14.29
C ALA A 99 13.70 1.73 -15.47
N GLN A 100 14.99 1.54 -15.20
CA GLN A 100 16.04 1.55 -16.23
C GLN A 100 15.95 0.42 -17.26
N GLN A 101 15.23 -0.66 -16.95
CA GLN A 101 14.98 -1.75 -17.90
C GLN A 101 14.04 -1.31 -19.05
N GLY A 102 13.21 -0.28 -18.85
CA GLY A 102 12.28 0.24 -19.86
C GLY A 102 11.11 -0.68 -20.21
N ARG A 103 10.99 -1.83 -19.54
CA ARG A 103 9.94 -2.85 -19.78
C ARG A 103 8.65 -2.61 -19.00
N TYR A 104 8.68 -1.70 -18.04
CA TYR A 104 7.58 -1.41 -17.12
C TYR A 104 7.41 0.08 -16.91
N ALA A 105 6.18 0.52 -16.68
CA ALA A 105 5.88 1.81 -16.09
C ALA A 105 5.99 1.64 -14.57
N VAL A 106 7.12 2.04 -13.98
CA VAL A 106 7.41 1.84 -12.55
C VAL A 106 6.96 3.07 -11.78
N MET A 107 6.11 2.88 -10.78
CA MET A 107 5.42 3.95 -10.05
C MET A 107 5.67 3.86 -8.56
N ALA A 108 5.72 5.00 -7.89
CA ALA A 108 5.62 5.11 -6.43
C ALA A 108 4.84 6.37 -6.05
N VAL A 109 4.03 6.28 -4.98
CA VAL A 109 3.07 7.32 -4.57
C VAL A 109 3.52 7.88 -3.22
N ASP A 110 3.52 9.20 -3.09
CA ASP A 110 3.73 9.87 -1.81
C ASP A 110 2.57 9.53 -0.85
N LYS A 111 2.89 9.29 0.41
CA LYS A 111 1.84 9.18 1.43
C LYS A 111 1.13 10.54 1.58
N PRO A 112 -0.18 10.55 1.89
CA PRO A 112 -0.86 11.82 2.16
C PRO A 112 -0.20 12.54 3.33
N TYR A 113 -0.13 13.87 3.26
CA TYR A 113 0.50 14.75 4.26
C TYR A 113 2.02 14.57 4.42
N GLN A 114 2.66 13.85 3.53
CA GLN A 114 4.11 13.77 3.48
C GLN A 114 4.70 15.13 3.09
N PRO A 115 5.73 15.62 3.80
CA PRO A 115 6.31 16.93 3.49
C PRO A 115 7.04 16.89 2.15
N GLU A 116 6.97 17.99 1.41
CA GLU A 116 7.86 18.20 0.27
C GLU A 116 9.26 18.55 0.77
N GLY A 117 10.28 18.00 0.09
CA GLY A 117 11.67 18.38 0.34
C GLY A 117 12.30 17.80 1.60
N GLN A 118 11.75 16.72 2.16
CA GLN A 118 12.42 16.01 3.26
C GLN A 118 13.83 15.60 2.82
N GLN A 119 14.84 15.97 3.63
CA GLN A 119 16.25 15.72 3.30
C GLN A 119 16.64 14.27 3.54
N PRO A 120 17.58 13.70 2.75
CA PRO A 120 18.19 12.42 3.03
C PRO A 120 18.85 12.46 4.44
N GLY A 121 18.66 11.42 5.24
CA GLY A 121 19.26 11.29 6.57
C GLY A 121 18.37 11.72 7.73
N GLN A 122 17.22 12.35 7.50
CA GLN A 122 16.18 12.43 8.53
C GLN A 122 15.56 11.04 8.69
N GLN A 123 15.78 10.44 9.85
CA GLN A 123 15.17 9.15 10.13
C GLN A 123 13.65 9.32 10.24
N GLY A 124 12.90 8.60 9.40
CA GLY A 124 11.44 8.65 9.40
C GLY A 124 10.81 7.79 10.48
N GLY A 125 11.43 7.69 11.64
CA GLY A 125 10.75 7.18 12.82
C GLY A 125 9.50 8.01 13.09
N ALA A 126 8.46 7.42 13.64
CA ALA A 126 7.19 8.11 13.77
C ALA A 126 7.24 9.37 14.66
N LEU A 127 8.15 9.39 15.65
CA LEU A 127 8.39 10.58 16.47
C LEU A 127 9.05 11.71 15.68
N ASP A 128 9.76 11.38 14.59
CA ASP A 128 10.41 12.34 13.70
C ASP A 128 9.53 12.78 12.53
N CYS A 129 8.35 12.18 12.38
CA CYS A 129 7.41 12.58 11.35
C CYS A 129 6.85 13.99 11.64
N PRO A 130 6.69 14.82 10.60
CA PRO A 130 6.10 16.14 10.77
C PRO A 130 4.70 16.09 11.40
N LYS A 131 4.38 17.10 12.20
CA LYS A 131 3.08 17.20 12.88
C LYS A 131 1.91 17.00 11.92
N GLY A 132 1.91 17.64 10.73
CA GLY A 132 0.85 17.49 9.76
C GLY A 132 0.65 16.07 9.27
N PHE A 133 1.73 15.28 9.15
CA PHE A 133 1.64 13.84 8.85
C PHE A 133 1.01 13.08 10.03
N ASN A 134 1.52 13.26 11.25
CA ASN A 134 1.03 12.59 12.45
C ASN A 134 -0.44 12.91 12.76
N ASP A 135 -0.88 14.14 12.48
CA ASP A 135 -2.26 14.58 12.73
C ASP A 135 -3.28 13.94 11.77
N HIS A 136 -2.82 13.42 10.64
CA HIS A 136 -3.76 13.05 9.57
C HIS A 136 -3.52 11.68 8.94
N PHE A 137 -2.35 11.05 9.15
CA PHE A 137 -2.05 9.79 8.48
C PHE A 137 -2.87 8.63 9.06
N SER A 138 -3.62 7.96 8.18
CA SER A 138 -4.40 6.76 8.49
C SER A 138 -4.43 5.81 7.29
N TYR A 139 -4.77 4.56 7.53
CA TYR A 139 -4.93 3.54 6.50
C TYR A 139 -5.88 3.98 5.37
N ASP A 140 -7.07 4.45 5.73
CA ASP A 140 -8.10 4.78 4.73
C ASP A 140 -7.69 5.95 3.84
N ARG A 141 -7.06 6.98 4.43
CA ARG A 141 -6.56 8.13 3.66
C ARG A 141 -5.45 7.73 2.71
N TRP A 142 -4.57 6.83 3.14
CA TRP A 142 -3.52 6.33 2.25
C TRP A 142 -4.07 5.41 1.18
N LEU A 143 -4.99 4.51 1.50
CA LEU A 143 -5.67 3.66 0.52
C LEU A 143 -6.38 4.49 -0.56
N ALA A 144 -7.15 5.50 -0.16
CA ALA A 144 -7.81 6.42 -1.09
C ALA A 144 -6.82 7.15 -2.01
N THR A 145 -5.66 7.55 -1.49
CA THR A 145 -4.57 8.16 -2.27
C THR A 145 -4.00 7.18 -3.30
N LEU A 146 -3.72 5.94 -2.90
CA LEU A 146 -3.22 4.89 -3.81
C LEU A 146 -4.24 4.55 -4.90
N VAL A 147 -5.51 4.39 -4.55
CA VAL A 147 -6.60 4.12 -5.50
C VAL A 147 -6.68 5.21 -6.58
N GLN A 148 -6.64 6.46 -6.18
CA GLN A 148 -6.72 7.58 -7.11
C GLN A 148 -5.48 7.66 -8.01
N ALA A 149 -4.29 7.44 -7.45
CA ALA A 149 -3.05 7.44 -8.20
C ALA A 149 -3.01 6.33 -9.27
N VAL A 150 -3.41 5.09 -8.90
CA VAL A 150 -3.46 3.96 -9.84
C VAL A 150 -4.48 4.21 -10.95
N ARG A 151 -5.68 4.69 -10.61
CA ARG A 151 -6.70 5.02 -11.62
C ARG A 151 -6.23 6.08 -12.60
N HIS A 152 -5.55 7.13 -12.13
CA HIS A 152 -4.98 8.13 -13.02
C HIS A 152 -3.84 7.54 -13.86
N ALA A 153 -2.90 6.79 -13.27
CA ALA A 153 -1.81 6.16 -14.00
C ALA A 153 -2.32 5.22 -15.11
N ALA A 154 -3.45 4.53 -14.88
CA ALA A 154 -4.07 3.66 -15.88
C ALA A 154 -4.59 4.40 -17.12
N THR A 155 -4.79 5.72 -17.06
CA THR A 155 -5.18 6.54 -18.22
C THR A 155 -4.01 7.00 -19.08
N LEU A 156 -2.77 6.83 -18.60
CA LEU A 156 -1.58 7.28 -19.32
C LEU A 156 -1.33 6.42 -20.57
N PRO A 157 -0.99 7.01 -21.72
CA PRO A 157 -0.92 6.28 -23.00
C PRO A 157 0.15 5.19 -23.02
N TYR A 158 1.19 5.31 -22.19
CA TYR A 158 2.29 4.36 -22.09
C TYR A 158 2.09 3.27 -21.02
N VAL A 159 0.92 3.25 -20.33
CA VAL A 159 0.60 2.25 -19.30
C VAL A 159 -0.37 1.20 -19.85
N ASP A 160 0.00 -0.08 -19.75
CA ASP A 160 -0.91 -1.19 -19.98
C ASP A 160 -1.67 -1.56 -18.69
N ALA A 161 -2.82 -0.94 -18.50
CA ALA A 161 -3.67 -1.14 -17.33
C ALA A 161 -4.28 -2.56 -17.19
N ARG A 162 -4.09 -3.45 -18.18
CA ARG A 162 -4.52 -4.86 -18.09
C ARG A 162 -3.55 -5.70 -17.27
N ARG A 163 -2.37 -5.17 -16.97
CA ARG A 163 -1.31 -5.83 -16.20
C ARG A 163 -0.77 -4.86 -15.15
N VAL A 164 -1.24 -5.02 -13.92
CA VAL A 164 -0.89 -4.17 -12.78
C VAL A 164 -0.34 -5.03 -11.66
N LEU A 165 0.96 -4.86 -11.36
CA LEU A 165 1.62 -5.45 -10.20
C LEU A 165 1.75 -4.40 -9.10
N VAL A 166 1.33 -4.75 -7.88
CA VAL A 166 1.58 -3.95 -6.67
C VAL A 166 2.58 -4.68 -5.79
N ILE A 167 3.72 -4.05 -5.50
CA ILE A 167 4.75 -4.54 -4.58
C ILE A 167 4.67 -3.73 -3.30
N GLY A 168 4.18 -4.33 -2.23
CA GLY A 168 4.09 -3.69 -0.91
C GLY A 168 5.19 -4.19 0.03
N ILE A 169 5.86 -3.27 0.72
CA ILE A 169 6.98 -3.57 1.61
C ILE A 169 6.59 -3.20 3.04
N SER A 170 6.71 -4.14 3.99
CA SER A 170 6.40 -3.89 5.41
C SER A 170 4.96 -3.38 5.59
N GLU A 171 4.73 -2.20 6.19
CA GLU A 171 3.41 -1.53 6.25
C GLU A 171 2.75 -1.41 4.86
N GLY A 172 3.56 -1.18 3.82
CA GLY A 172 3.09 -1.13 2.44
C GLY A 172 2.52 -2.45 1.93
N ALA A 173 2.88 -3.59 2.52
CA ALA A 173 2.27 -4.88 2.20
C ALA A 173 0.79 -4.93 2.64
N THR A 174 0.47 -4.39 3.83
CA THR A 174 -0.92 -4.24 4.29
C THR A 174 -1.72 -3.35 3.32
N MET A 175 -1.10 -2.26 2.85
CA MET A 175 -1.72 -1.38 1.85
C MET A 175 -1.91 -2.06 0.50
N ALA A 176 -0.92 -2.83 0.03
CA ALA A 176 -0.99 -3.57 -1.24
C ALA A 176 -2.12 -4.62 -1.22
N ALA A 177 -2.29 -5.33 -0.10
CA ALA A 177 -3.40 -6.26 0.09
C ALA A 177 -4.77 -5.54 0.04
N GLY A 178 -4.90 -4.41 0.73
CA GLY A 178 -6.11 -3.58 0.69
C GLY A 178 -6.38 -3.00 -0.70
N LEU A 179 -5.35 -2.56 -1.40
CA LEU A 179 -5.46 -2.03 -2.75
C LEU A 179 -5.91 -3.12 -3.76
N ALA A 180 -5.38 -4.33 -3.64
CA ALA A 180 -5.79 -5.47 -4.47
C ALA A 180 -7.27 -5.86 -4.25
N ARG A 181 -7.80 -5.69 -3.02
CA ARG A 181 -9.22 -5.84 -2.72
C ARG A 181 -10.06 -4.71 -3.29
N ALA A 182 -9.59 -3.46 -3.17
CA ALA A 182 -10.33 -2.26 -3.58
C ALA A 182 -10.35 -2.03 -5.10
N LEU A 183 -9.33 -2.51 -5.83
CA LEU A 183 -9.15 -2.33 -7.27
C LEU A 183 -9.04 -3.68 -7.98
N PRO A 184 -10.11 -4.14 -8.66
CA PRO A 184 -10.08 -5.35 -9.48
C PRO A 184 -9.06 -5.29 -10.64
N GLU A 185 -8.59 -4.11 -11.00
CA GLU A 185 -7.56 -3.86 -12.00
C GLU A 185 -6.16 -4.32 -11.54
N VAL A 186 -5.93 -4.45 -10.23
CA VAL A 186 -4.71 -5.06 -9.71
C VAL A 186 -4.73 -6.55 -10.03
N THR A 187 -3.86 -6.95 -10.96
CA THR A 187 -3.81 -8.33 -11.45
C THR A 187 -2.86 -9.21 -10.67
N ASP A 188 -1.87 -8.61 -10.05
CA ASP A 188 -0.79 -9.28 -9.32
C ASP A 188 -0.39 -8.46 -8.09
N VAL A 189 -0.11 -9.13 -6.99
CA VAL A 189 0.31 -8.48 -5.76
C VAL A 189 1.46 -9.26 -5.12
N ALA A 190 2.52 -8.55 -4.74
CA ALA A 190 3.66 -9.09 -4.02
C ALA A 190 3.79 -8.41 -2.65
N LEU A 191 3.78 -9.20 -1.59
CA LEU A 191 3.97 -8.73 -0.23
C LEU A 191 5.36 -9.11 0.27
N VAL A 192 6.15 -8.12 0.63
CA VAL A 192 7.52 -8.27 1.11
C VAL A 192 7.59 -7.89 2.60
N GLY A 193 7.93 -8.85 3.47
CA GLY A 193 8.00 -8.64 4.91
C GLY A 193 6.70 -8.07 5.49
N GLY A 194 5.55 -8.58 5.05
CA GLY A 194 4.24 -8.04 5.38
C GLY A 194 3.47 -8.84 6.41
N SER A 195 2.68 -8.12 7.24
CA SER A 195 1.74 -8.72 8.19
C SER A 195 0.68 -9.56 7.49
N GLY A 196 0.35 -10.69 8.07
CA GLY A 196 -0.72 -11.57 7.60
C GLY A 196 -2.07 -11.28 8.23
N PRO A 197 -2.35 -11.80 9.45
CA PRO A 197 -3.64 -11.59 10.12
C PRO A 197 -3.90 -10.12 10.45
N THR A 198 -3.06 -9.53 11.28
CA THR A 198 -3.05 -8.10 11.62
C THR A 198 -1.66 -7.71 12.15
N GLN A 199 -1.33 -6.43 12.18
CA GLN A 199 -0.08 -5.98 12.84
C GLN A 199 -0.07 -6.29 14.35
N LEU A 200 -1.22 -6.43 14.99
CA LEU A 200 -1.29 -6.83 16.39
C LEU A 200 -0.80 -8.28 16.60
N PHE A 201 -1.07 -9.17 15.65
CA PHE A 201 -0.52 -10.53 15.66
C PHE A 201 1.01 -10.53 15.64
N ASP A 202 1.64 -9.60 14.90
CA ASP A 202 3.09 -9.51 14.81
C ASP A 202 3.73 -9.19 16.16
N PHE A 203 3.11 -8.26 16.94
CA PHE A 203 3.54 -7.95 18.29
C PHE A 203 3.47 -9.18 19.21
N ALA A 204 2.34 -9.88 19.22
CA ALA A 204 2.16 -11.08 20.03
C ALA A 204 3.15 -12.19 19.62
N ALA A 205 3.32 -12.43 18.31
CA ALA A 205 4.25 -13.43 17.80
C ALA A 205 5.72 -13.11 18.18
N ASN A 206 6.11 -11.84 18.15
CA ASN A 206 7.44 -11.41 18.62
C ASN A 206 7.65 -11.63 20.12
N ILE A 207 6.60 -11.42 20.93
CA ILE A 207 6.66 -11.73 22.39
C ILE A 207 6.87 -13.24 22.60
N TYR A 208 6.13 -14.09 21.86
CA TYR A 208 6.28 -15.55 21.98
C TYR A 208 7.64 -16.06 21.48
N ARG A 209 8.22 -15.44 20.44
CA ARG A 209 9.56 -15.77 19.92
C ARG A 209 10.69 -15.38 20.83
N ALA A 210 10.49 -14.40 21.72
CA ALA A 210 11.53 -13.91 22.62
C ALA A 210 12.06 -15.03 23.51
N ASP A 211 13.37 -15.08 23.69
CA ASP A 211 14.01 -15.95 24.68
C ASP A 211 13.78 -15.36 26.10
N ALA A 212 12.62 -15.66 26.65
CA ALA A 212 12.17 -15.16 27.95
C ALA A 212 11.28 -16.20 28.63
N ALA A 213 11.24 -16.19 29.98
CA ALA A 213 10.37 -17.03 30.76
C ALA A 213 8.89 -16.71 30.50
N ASP A 214 7.99 -17.69 30.65
CA ASP A 214 6.55 -17.54 30.42
C ASP A 214 5.92 -16.40 31.24
N ALA A 215 6.36 -16.21 32.49
CA ALA A 215 5.90 -15.09 33.33
C ALA A 215 6.21 -13.72 32.70
N GLU A 216 7.38 -13.56 32.09
CA GLU A 216 7.76 -12.33 31.40
C GLU A 216 7.00 -12.16 30.08
N LYS A 217 6.79 -13.24 29.33
CA LYS A 217 5.94 -13.21 28.10
C LYS A 217 4.52 -12.80 28.47
N LEU A 218 3.96 -13.39 29.52
CA LEU A 218 2.61 -13.04 30.00
C LEU A 218 2.52 -11.57 30.39
N ARG A 219 3.50 -11.03 31.13
CA ARG A 219 3.54 -9.62 31.48
C ARG A 219 3.54 -8.71 30.23
N ARG A 220 4.38 -9.03 29.22
CA ARG A 220 4.44 -8.27 27.95
C ARG A 220 3.12 -8.35 27.16
N LEU A 221 2.45 -9.50 27.15
CA LEU A 221 1.14 -9.64 26.52
C LEU A 221 0.08 -8.78 27.24
N GLN A 222 0.08 -8.74 28.57
CA GLN A 222 -0.81 -7.87 29.34
C GLN A 222 -0.57 -6.39 29.07
N GLU A 223 0.69 -5.97 28.91
CA GLU A 223 1.04 -4.59 28.51
C GLU A 223 0.58 -4.28 27.08
N LEU A 224 0.74 -5.24 26.17
CA LEU A 224 0.21 -5.12 24.81
C LEU A 224 -1.31 -4.92 24.82
N ASP A 225 -2.05 -5.76 25.57
CA ASP A 225 -3.52 -5.68 25.67
C ASP A 225 -3.97 -4.36 26.32
N ALA A 226 -3.28 -3.88 27.34
CA ALA A 226 -3.55 -2.58 27.95
C ALA A 226 -3.37 -1.44 26.95
N THR A 227 -2.25 -1.42 26.21
CA THR A 227 -1.96 -0.40 25.20
C THR A 227 -2.99 -0.42 24.06
N VAL A 228 -3.39 -1.62 23.61
CA VAL A 228 -4.45 -1.76 22.58
C VAL A 228 -5.80 -1.25 23.11
N SER A 229 -6.09 -1.48 24.39
CA SER A 229 -7.31 -0.98 25.03
C SER A 229 -7.31 0.55 25.09
N ASP A 230 -6.18 1.17 25.43
CA ASP A 230 -6.00 2.63 25.44
C ASP A 230 -6.18 3.23 24.03
N ILE A 231 -5.61 2.59 22.99
CA ILE A 231 -5.79 3.00 21.60
C ILE A 231 -7.28 2.92 21.20
N LYS A 232 -7.98 1.86 21.60
CA LYS A 232 -9.41 1.69 21.30
C LYS A 232 -10.28 2.70 22.05
N ALA A 233 -9.89 3.13 23.25
CA ALA A 233 -10.59 4.15 24.02
C ALA A 233 -10.49 5.55 23.40
N ASP A 234 -9.43 5.84 22.63
CA ASP A 234 -9.21 7.15 22.00
C ASP A 234 -8.61 6.98 20.59
N PRO A 235 -9.35 6.32 19.68
CA PRO A 235 -8.81 5.83 18.39
C PRO A 235 -8.46 6.94 17.40
N ALA A 236 -8.96 8.16 17.60
CA ALA A 236 -8.69 9.31 16.75
C ALA A 236 -7.57 10.21 17.29
N SER A 237 -6.96 9.86 18.43
CA SER A 237 -5.94 10.70 19.04
C SER A 237 -4.69 10.81 18.19
N THR A 238 -4.27 12.04 17.93
CA THR A 238 -3.03 12.43 17.28
C THR A 238 -1.99 12.97 18.28
N ALA A 239 -2.38 13.11 19.55
CA ALA A 239 -1.54 13.55 20.65
C ALA A 239 -0.94 12.39 21.46
N LYS A 240 -1.59 11.22 21.44
CA LYS A 240 -1.12 10.02 22.11
C LYS A 240 -0.37 9.11 21.14
N PHE A 241 0.72 8.52 21.63
CA PHE A 241 1.62 7.67 20.85
C PHE A 241 1.81 6.31 21.53
N ALA A 242 1.92 5.28 20.71
CA ALA A 242 2.39 3.96 21.11
C ALA A 242 3.33 3.44 20.00
N TRP A 243 4.42 2.75 20.42
CA TRP A 243 5.40 2.17 19.49
C TRP A 243 5.79 3.10 18.34
N GLY A 244 5.97 4.38 18.66
CA GLY A 244 6.43 5.41 17.76
C GLY A 244 5.39 5.97 16.79
N HIS A 245 4.09 5.63 16.85
CA HIS A 245 3.03 6.19 16.01
C HIS A 245 1.83 6.66 16.81
N THR A 246 1.02 7.56 16.23
CA THR A 246 -0.20 8.06 16.84
C THR A 246 -1.26 6.96 17.02
N TYR A 247 -2.17 7.14 17.98
CA TYR A 247 -3.31 6.23 18.15
C TYR A 247 -4.19 6.20 16.91
N LEU A 248 -4.37 7.34 16.21
CA LEU A 248 -5.07 7.42 14.92
C LEU A 248 -4.48 6.43 13.90
N ARG A 249 -3.15 6.42 13.74
CA ARG A 249 -2.49 5.48 12.83
C ARG A 249 -2.74 4.03 13.29
N TRP A 250 -2.48 3.71 14.56
CA TRP A 250 -2.62 2.35 15.04
C TRP A 250 -4.03 1.81 14.95
N SER A 251 -5.04 2.58 15.38
CA SER A 251 -6.45 2.16 15.31
C SER A 251 -6.87 1.82 13.89
N SER A 252 -6.45 2.63 12.90
CA SER A 252 -6.80 2.42 11.50
C SER A 252 -6.12 1.19 10.88
N PHE A 253 -4.86 0.89 11.26
CA PHE A 253 -4.12 -0.25 10.73
C PHE A 253 -4.43 -1.57 11.47
N PHE A 254 -4.67 -1.55 12.78
CA PHE A 254 -5.04 -2.77 13.53
C PHE A 254 -6.37 -3.38 13.06
N ALA A 255 -7.24 -2.58 12.47
CA ALA A 255 -8.47 -3.06 11.87
C ALA A 255 -8.25 -3.82 10.54
N GLN A 256 -7.02 -3.84 10.01
CA GLN A 256 -6.73 -4.40 8.70
C GLN A 256 -6.07 -5.77 8.80
N SER A 257 -6.56 -6.71 7.98
CA SER A 257 -5.98 -8.03 7.79
C SER A 257 -5.58 -8.21 6.32
N SER A 258 -4.30 -8.41 6.06
CA SER A 258 -3.82 -8.72 4.70
C SER A 258 -4.38 -10.06 4.23
N SER A 259 -4.49 -11.04 5.13
CA SER A 259 -5.08 -12.35 4.84
C SER A 259 -6.53 -12.23 4.35
N ASP A 260 -7.36 -11.45 5.06
CA ASP A 260 -8.76 -11.22 4.69
C ASP A 260 -8.87 -10.44 3.38
N ASN A 261 -8.09 -9.36 3.22
CA ASN A 261 -8.08 -8.57 2.00
C ASN A 261 -7.73 -9.43 0.77
N LEU A 262 -6.68 -10.26 0.86
CA LEU A 262 -6.25 -11.12 -0.23
C LEU A 262 -7.19 -12.28 -0.51
N SER A 263 -7.92 -12.78 0.50
CA SER A 263 -8.94 -13.82 0.29
C SER A 263 -10.06 -13.33 -0.63
N HIS A 264 -10.36 -12.05 -0.63
CA HIS A 264 -11.39 -11.40 -1.45
C HIS A 264 -10.85 -10.72 -2.74
N ALA A 265 -9.53 -10.60 -2.89
CA ALA A 265 -8.93 -10.05 -4.09
C ALA A 265 -8.86 -11.09 -5.22
N LYS A 266 -8.89 -10.64 -6.49
CA LYS A 266 -8.73 -11.52 -7.66
C LYS A 266 -7.27 -11.69 -8.09
N ALA A 267 -6.36 -10.86 -7.57
CA ALA A 267 -4.96 -10.84 -7.92
C ALA A 267 -4.25 -12.17 -7.65
N ARG A 268 -3.25 -12.51 -8.47
CA ARG A 268 -2.26 -13.54 -8.12
C ARG A 268 -1.39 -13.03 -6.97
N ILE A 269 -0.93 -13.93 -6.12
CA ILE A 269 -0.29 -13.56 -4.86
C ILE A 269 1.14 -14.11 -4.80
N TYR A 270 2.10 -13.22 -4.53
CA TYR A 270 3.48 -13.57 -4.20
C TYR A 270 3.80 -13.06 -2.79
N LEU A 271 4.38 -13.91 -1.96
CA LEU A 271 4.85 -13.57 -0.62
C LEU A 271 6.36 -13.75 -0.55
N ALA A 272 7.06 -12.82 0.09
CA ALA A 272 8.48 -12.94 0.41
C ALA A 272 8.73 -12.51 1.85
N SER A 273 9.41 -13.34 2.65
CA SER A 273 9.71 -13.04 4.05
C SER A 273 11.05 -13.62 4.46
N GLY A 274 11.83 -12.87 5.21
CA GLY A 274 13.03 -13.32 5.88
C GLY A 274 12.69 -14.24 7.06
N MET A 275 13.37 -15.37 7.18
CA MET A 275 13.14 -16.30 8.30
C MET A 275 13.69 -15.76 9.63
N GLN A 276 14.54 -14.74 9.60
CA GLN A 276 15.07 -14.01 10.76
C GLN A 276 14.52 -12.59 10.86
N ASP A 277 13.35 -12.34 10.23
CA ASP A 277 12.67 -11.06 10.35
C ASP A 277 12.24 -10.83 11.82
N ASP A 278 12.76 -9.76 12.41
CA ASP A 278 12.52 -9.35 13.79
C ASP A 278 11.46 -8.23 13.91
N SER A 279 11.07 -7.66 12.79
CA SER A 279 9.99 -6.66 12.70
C SER A 279 8.63 -7.32 12.45
N VAL A 280 8.51 -8.03 11.34
CA VAL A 280 7.32 -8.83 10.99
C VAL A 280 7.69 -10.31 11.01
N PRO A 281 7.37 -11.05 12.08
CA PRO A 281 7.76 -12.45 12.20
C PRO A 281 7.26 -13.27 11.02
N ILE A 282 8.09 -14.16 10.47
CA ILE A 282 7.69 -15.04 9.37
C ILE A 282 6.40 -15.82 9.69
N LEU A 283 6.12 -16.10 10.96
CA LEU A 283 4.88 -16.75 11.40
C LEU A 283 3.62 -15.99 10.97
N SER A 284 3.69 -14.67 10.87
CA SER A 284 2.59 -13.85 10.36
C SER A 284 2.33 -14.12 8.88
N THR A 285 3.38 -14.19 8.07
CA THR A 285 3.27 -14.54 6.64
C THR A 285 2.86 -16.01 6.46
N GLU A 286 3.34 -16.93 7.32
CA GLU A 286 2.92 -18.34 7.32
C GLU A 286 1.43 -18.50 7.64
N ALA A 287 0.91 -17.76 8.63
CA ALA A 287 -0.52 -17.78 8.95
C ALA A 287 -1.37 -17.31 7.76
N MET A 288 -0.96 -16.24 7.09
CA MET A 288 -1.59 -15.76 5.85
C MET A 288 -1.53 -16.82 4.73
N TYR A 289 -0.34 -17.38 4.49
CA TYR A 289 -0.16 -18.41 3.48
C TYR A 289 -1.06 -19.61 3.72
N ALA A 290 -1.08 -20.13 4.96
CA ALA A 290 -1.92 -21.26 5.33
C ALA A 290 -3.42 -20.99 5.11
N GLN A 291 -3.90 -19.81 5.53
CA GLN A 291 -5.29 -19.39 5.33
C GLN A 291 -5.66 -19.32 3.85
N LEU A 292 -4.83 -18.64 3.03
CA LEU A 292 -5.08 -18.48 1.60
C LEU A 292 -5.05 -19.82 0.86
N ARG A 293 -4.10 -20.71 1.20
CA ARG A 293 -4.01 -22.06 0.62
C ARG A 293 -5.21 -22.91 0.99
N ALA A 294 -5.67 -22.86 2.24
CA ALA A 294 -6.88 -23.55 2.68
C ALA A 294 -8.15 -23.10 1.94
N GLN A 295 -8.17 -21.85 1.48
CA GLN A 295 -9.24 -21.27 0.65
C GLN A 295 -9.06 -21.57 -0.86
N GLY A 296 -8.08 -22.38 -1.25
CA GLY A 296 -7.82 -22.75 -2.64
C GLY A 296 -7.13 -21.65 -3.47
N ARG A 297 -6.57 -20.61 -2.81
CA ARG A 297 -5.86 -19.55 -3.53
C ARG A 297 -4.50 -20.06 -4.03
N ASP A 298 -4.14 -19.65 -5.24
CA ASP A 298 -2.78 -19.85 -5.76
C ASP A 298 -1.85 -18.79 -5.17
N VAL A 299 -0.87 -19.22 -4.38
CA VAL A 299 0.08 -18.37 -3.68
C VAL A 299 1.49 -18.89 -3.86
N THR A 300 2.35 -18.08 -4.43
CA THR A 300 3.80 -18.31 -4.42
C THR A 300 4.38 -17.73 -3.14
N PHE A 301 5.11 -18.52 -2.37
CA PHE A 301 5.76 -18.06 -1.14
C PHE A 301 7.26 -18.33 -1.15
N ARG A 302 8.05 -17.27 -1.12
CA ARG A 302 9.51 -17.27 -1.01
C ARG A 302 9.93 -17.06 0.45
N ARG A 303 10.33 -18.12 1.12
CA ARG A 303 10.94 -18.11 2.46
C ARG A 303 12.45 -17.97 2.29
N LEU A 304 13.05 -16.97 2.95
CA LEU A 304 14.45 -16.62 2.80
C LEU A 304 15.23 -17.02 4.06
N PRO A 305 15.96 -18.15 4.05
CA PRO A 305 16.75 -18.59 5.19
C PRO A 305 17.80 -17.54 5.58
N GLY A 306 17.91 -17.25 6.87
CA GLY A 306 18.89 -16.31 7.42
C GLY A 306 18.64 -14.83 7.08
N ALA A 307 17.61 -14.50 6.31
CA ALA A 307 17.32 -13.13 5.93
C ALA A 307 16.50 -12.40 7.00
N ASN A 308 16.80 -11.11 7.16
CA ASN A 308 16.12 -10.16 8.06
C ASN A 308 14.89 -9.51 7.37
N HIS A 309 14.33 -8.45 7.99
CA HIS A 309 13.19 -7.68 7.48
C HIS A 309 13.42 -7.06 6.09
N SER A 310 14.66 -6.70 5.76
CA SER A 310 15.03 -6.15 4.45
C SER A 310 15.33 -7.23 3.41
N LEU A 311 15.01 -8.50 3.66
CA LEU A 311 15.34 -9.68 2.86
C LEU A 311 16.86 -9.92 2.72
N GLN A 312 17.68 -9.31 3.56
CA GLN A 312 19.13 -9.45 3.55
C GLN A 312 19.57 -10.57 4.52
N ALA A 313 20.26 -11.57 3.99
CA ALA A 313 20.87 -12.59 4.84
C ALA A 313 22.16 -12.08 5.50
N GLN A 314 22.52 -12.68 6.63
CA GLN A 314 23.76 -12.32 7.34
C GLN A 314 24.98 -12.53 6.41
N GLY A 315 25.83 -11.50 6.32
CA GLY A 315 27.03 -11.50 5.47
C GLY A 315 26.74 -11.26 3.98
N GLN A 316 25.48 -11.16 3.57
CA GLN A 316 25.11 -10.84 2.19
C GLN A 316 25.25 -9.32 1.97
N PRO A 317 25.92 -8.85 0.88
CA PRO A 317 25.90 -7.46 0.50
C PRO A 317 24.47 -6.97 0.22
N PHE A 318 24.11 -5.77 0.69
CA PHE A 318 22.76 -5.24 0.49
C PHE A 318 22.33 -5.19 -0.99
N PRO A 319 23.19 -4.83 -1.96
CA PRO A 319 22.83 -4.86 -3.39
C PRO A 319 22.35 -6.22 -3.90
N ASP A 320 22.75 -7.33 -3.27
CA ASP A 320 22.30 -8.67 -3.67
C ASP A 320 20.81 -8.94 -3.36
N VAL A 321 20.20 -8.13 -2.49
CA VAL A 321 18.75 -8.15 -2.24
C VAL A 321 17.96 -7.87 -3.52
N GLN A 322 18.55 -7.18 -4.51
CA GLN A 322 17.94 -6.97 -5.82
C GLN A 322 17.52 -8.28 -6.49
N LYS A 323 18.24 -9.37 -6.26
CA LYS A 323 17.91 -10.70 -6.80
C LYS A 323 16.52 -11.20 -6.38
N GLU A 324 16.06 -10.83 -5.17
CA GLU A 324 14.74 -11.20 -4.67
C GLU A 324 13.65 -10.39 -5.38
N TYR A 325 13.87 -9.11 -5.62
CA TYR A 325 12.95 -8.28 -6.44
C TYR A 325 12.93 -8.74 -7.89
N ASP A 326 14.06 -9.14 -8.46
CA ASP A 326 14.11 -9.75 -9.80
C ASP A 326 13.33 -11.08 -9.82
N GLY A 327 13.28 -11.80 -8.70
CA GLY A 327 12.45 -12.98 -8.51
C GLY A 327 10.96 -12.68 -8.62
N ILE A 328 10.50 -11.58 -7.99
CA ILE A 328 9.11 -11.10 -8.11
C ILE A 328 8.79 -10.76 -9.56
N MET A 329 9.72 -10.09 -10.26
CA MET A 329 9.51 -9.71 -11.65
C MET A 329 9.44 -10.92 -12.59
N ARG A 330 10.32 -11.92 -12.41
CA ARG A 330 10.24 -13.20 -13.15
C ARG A 330 8.89 -13.90 -12.94
N TRP A 331 8.39 -13.93 -11.69
CA TRP A 331 7.07 -14.49 -11.39
C TRP A 331 5.95 -13.70 -12.06
N PHE A 332 6.02 -12.38 -12.07
CA PHE A 332 5.04 -11.51 -12.74
C PHE A 332 5.01 -11.75 -14.26
N GLU A 333 6.14 -12.05 -14.88
CA GLU A 333 6.25 -12.34 -16.31
C GLU A 333 5.72 -13.74 -16.69
N GLN A 334 5.70 -14.67 -15.76
CA GLN A 334 5.20 -16.04 -15.97
C GLN A 334 3.67 -16.05 -15.95
N ARG A 335 3.04 -15.93 -17.13
CA ARG A 335 1.60 -16.08 -17.33
C ARG A 335 1.30 -17.19 -18.33
#